data_1bbc036ff876515bc582ad3643d161a5
#
_entry.id   1bbc036ff876515bc582ad3643d161a5
#
_cell.length_a   1.000
_cell.length_b   1.000
_cell.length_c   1.000
_cell.angle_alpha   90.00
_cell.angle_beta   90.00
_cell.angle_gamma   90.00
#
_symmetry.space_group_name_H-M   'P 1'
#
loop_
_entity.id
_entity.type
_entity.pdbx_description
1 polymer ?
#
loop_
_entity_poly.entity_id
_entity_poly.type
_entity_poly.pdbx_seq_one_letter_code
_entity_poly.pdbx_strand_id
1 'polypeptide(L)'
;MATIAQSAPPSPGPLTPGPLNWIREFLKEELAPHPGRAALVARITIAATLVMILTMTFRIPFGAYGVIYAFNISRESPELTVKAVKTIVIAFVLSVLYILIGARFFLQEPDLRLIWVIVTLFVMFYALSAAANYTAAARFGYLLVITIPLWDGQISVEDKVEGTLWAFGAISLASLITVAIELIYAEWRARDVLLQGCISRLA
;
A
#
# COMPACT_ATOMS: atom_id res chain seq x y z
N MET A 1 -28.38 61.05 30.69
CA MET A 1 -28.38 59.71 31.33
C MET A 1 -28.37 58.67 30.21
N ALA A 2 -27.22 58.13 29.90
CA ALA A 2 -27.04 57.12 28.90
C ALA A 2 -27.11 55.73 29.57
N THR A 3 -28.11 54.95 29.22
CA THR A 3 -28.31 53.57 29.74
C THR A 3 -27.29 52.65 29.08
N ILE A 4 -26.35 52.17 29.87
CA ILE A 4 -25.38 51.15 29.43
C ILE A 4 -26.15 49.84 29.26
N ALA A 5 -26.36 49.41 28.02
CA ALA A 5 -26.90 48.10 27.72
C ALA A 5 -25.87 47.04 28.17
N GLN A 6 -26.18 46.32 29.19
CA GLN A 6 -25.43 45.19 29.72
C GLN A 6 -25.48 44.05 28.68
N SER A 7 -24.40 43.84 27.93
CA SER A 7 -24.26 42.72 27.00
C SER A 7 -24.33 41.42 27.81
N ALA A 8 -25.26 40.56 27.45
CA ALA A 8 -25.39 39.22 28.02
C ALA A 8 -24.08 38.44 27.83
N PRO A 9 -23.64 37.62 28.81
CA PRO A 9 -22.47 36.79 28.68
C PRO A 9 -22.63 35.83 27.48
N PRO A 10 -21.54 35.61 26.74
CA PRO A 10 -21.60 34.68 25.62
C PRO A 10 -22.05 33.30 26.10
N SER A 11 -23.01 32.72 25.37
CA SER A 11 -23.46 31.35 25.62
C SER A 11 -22.26 30.39 25.61
N PRO A 12 -22.16 29.44 26.56
CA PRO A 12 -21.08 28.45 26.53
C PRO A 12 -21.14 27.72 25.17
N GLY A 13 -20.02 27.80 24.45
CA GLY A 13 -19.87 27.09 23.19
C GLY A 13 -20.07 25.58 23.37
N PRO A 14 -20.36 24.84 22.33
CA PRO A 14 -20.60 23.41 22.43
C PRO A 14 -19.44 22.76 23.14
N LEU A 15 -19.76 22.08 24.27
CA LEU A 15 -18.79 21.33 25.07
C LEU A 15 -18.09 20.36 24.13
N THR A 16 -16.77 20.43 24.03
CA THR A 16 -15.99 19.45 23.29
C THR A 16 -16.38 18.06 23.77
N PRO A 17 -16.86 17.18 22.89
CA PRO A 17 -17.31 15.87 23.29
C PRO A 17 -16.17 15.16 24.03
N GLY A 18 -16.47 14.55 25.18
CA GLY A 18 -15.46 13.81 25.94
C GLY A 18 -14.82 12.73 25.06
N PRO A 19 -13.59 12.28 25.36
CA PRO A 19 -12.81 11.39 24.49
C PRO A 19 -13.56 10.11 24.08
N LEU A 20 -14.42 9.60 24.94
CA LEU A 20 -15.29 8.45 24.63
C LEU A 20 -16.40 8.78 23.63
N ASN A 21 -16.99 9.97 23.72
CA ASN A 21 -18.01 10.41 22.76
C ASN A 21 -17.40 10.69 21.40
N TRP A 22 -16.20 11.28 21.34
CA TRP A 22 -15.46 11.48 20.11
C TRP A 22 -15.14 10.13 19.42
N ILE A 23 -14.66 9.13 20.16
CA ILE A 23 -14.39 7.79 19.60
C ILE A 23 -15.68 7.16 19.08
N ARG A 24 -16.79 7.29 19.81
CA ARG A 24 -18.08 6.74 19.40
C ARG A 24 -18.62 7.41 18.14
N GLU A 25 -18.52 8.72 18.03
CA GLU A 25 -18.93 9.48 16.83
C GLU A 25 -18.03 9.14 15.65
N PHE A 26 -16.72 9.10 15.84
CA PHE A 26 -15.75 8.68 14.82
C PHE A 26 -16.06 7.25 14.32
N LEU A 27 -16.26 6.29 15.22
CA LEU A 27 -16.61 4.92 14.83
C LEU A 27 -17.96 4.85 14.11
N LYS A 28 -18.94 5.63 14.51
CA LYS A 28 -20.25 5.69 13.86
C LYS A 28 -20.15 6.26 12.44
N GLU A 29 -19.34 7.27 12.25
CA GLU A 29 -19.08 7.89 10.95
C GLU A 29 -18.28 6.95 10.04
N GLU A 30 -17.21 6.36 10.54
CA GLU A 30 -16.37 5.42 9.78
C GLU A 30 -17.06 4.09 9.45
N LEU A 31 -17.93 3.60 10.32
CA LEU A 31 -18.71 2.38 10.11
C LEU A 31 -20.01 2.62 9.34
N ALA A 32 -20.34 3.86 9.01
CA ALA A 32 -21.54 4.16 8.22
C ALA A 32 -21.53 3.41 6.87
N PRO A 33 -22.66 2.85 6.45
CA PRO A 33 -22.74 2.10 5.20
C PRO A 33 -22.59 3.07 4.01
N HIS A 34 -21.40 3.06 3.38
CA HIS A 34 -21.16 3.80 2.14
C HIS A 34 -21.42 2.89 0.92
N PRO A 35 -22.08 3.39 -0.12
CA PRO A 35 -22.34 2.61 -1.33
C PRO A 35 -21.01 2.19 -1.98
N GLY A 36 -20.86 0.89 -2.28
CA GLY A 36 -19.65 0.32 -2.89
C GLY A 36 -18.57 -0.15 -1.92
N ARG A 37 -18.62 0.19 -0.62
CA ARG A 37 -17.62 -0.25 0.38
C ARG A 37 -17.56 -1.77 0.51
N ALA A 38 -18.71 -2.45 0.52
CA ALA A 38 -18.78 -3.91 0.61
C ALA A 38 -18.10 -4.59 -0.59
N ALA A 39 -18.32 -4.08 -1.80
CA ALA A 39 -17.68 -4.61 -3.00
C ALA A 39 -16.16 -4.36 -3.00
N LEU A 40 -15.70 -3.22 -2.49
CA LEU A 40 -14.28 -2.92 -2.32
C LEU A 40 -13.64 -3.89 -1.33
N VAL A 41 -14.25 -4.08 -0.16
CA VAL A 41 -13.76 -5.00 0.87
C VAL A 41 -13.71 -6.43 0.33
N ALA A 42 -14.75 -6.88 -0.36
CA ALA A 42 -14.79 -8.21 -0.98
C ALA A 42 -13.62 -8.41 -1.97
N ARG A 43 -13.37 -7.45 -2.85
CA ARG A 43 -12.24 -7.51 -3.80
C ARG A 43 -10.89 -7.58 -3.11
N ILE A 44 -10.70 -6.77 -2.07
CA ILE A 44 -9.47 -6.80 -1.25
C ILE A 44 -9.29 -8.17 -0.60
N THR A 45 -10.34 -8.66 0.04
CA THR A 45 -10.31 -9.96 0.74
C THR A 45 -10.02 -11.10 -0.23
N ILE A 46 -10.70 -11.14 -1.37
CA ILE A 46 -10.48 -12.18 -2.41
C ILE A 46 -9.02 -12.12 -2.90
N ALA A 47 -8.51 -10.94 -3.21
CA ALA A 47 -7.14 -10.78 -3.69
C ALA A 47 -6.12 -11.26 -2.64
N ALA A 48 -6.26 -10.81 -1.40
CA ALA A 48 -5.36 -11.18 -0.31
C ALA A 48 -5.40 -12.68 -0.01
N THR A 49 -6.60 -13.26 0.01
CA THR A 49 -6.79 -14.70 0.23
C THR A 49 -6.17 -15.52 -0.91
N LEU A 50 -6.37 -15.11 -2.16
CA LEU A 50 -5.80 -15.79 -3.31
C LEU A 50 -4.27 -15.72 -3.30
N VAL A 51 -3.70 -14.56 -3.00
CA VAL A 51 -2.24 -14.40 -2.83
C VAL A 51 -1.73 -15.32 -1.72
N MET A 52 -2.43 -15.36 -0.58
CA MET A 52 -2.03 -16.21 0.56
C MET A 52 -2.06 -17.69 0.19
N ILE A 53 -3.14 -18.15 -0.45
CA ILE A 53 -3.27 -19.55 -0.92
C ILE A 53 -2.13 -19.90 -1.87
N LEU A 54 -1.87 -19.06 -2.88
CA LEU A 54 -0.81 -19.32 -3.84
C LEU A 54 0.57 -19.34 -3.21
N THR A 55 0.89 -18.35 -2.38
CA THR A 55 2.19 -18.28 -1.72
C THR A 55 2.43 -19.44 -0.77
N MET A 56 1.39 -19.90 -0.06
CA MET A 56 1.47 -21.08 0.81
C MET A 56 1.56 -22.37 0.01
N THR A 57 0.78 -22.53 -1.06
CA THR A 57 0.77 -23.74 -1.89
C THR A 57 2.11 -23.94 -2.60
N PHE A 58 2.65 -22.88 -3.17
CA PHE A 58 3.94 -22.94 -3.87
C PHE A 58 5.14 -22.72 -2.95
N ARG A 59 4.92 -22.58 -1.63
CA ARG A 59 5.96 -22.31 -0.63
C ARG A 59 6.85 -21.12 -0.99
N ILE A 60 6.25 -20.06 -1.55
CA ILE A 60 6.98 -18.86 -1.95
C ILE A 60 7.46 -18.13 -0.68
N PRO A 61 8.77 -17.93 -0.49
CA PRO A 61 9.29 -17.16 0.63
C PRO A 61 8.75 -15.72 0.57
N PHE A 62 8.60 -15.09 1.72
CA PHE A 62 8.12 -13.70 1.82
C PHE A 62 6.68 -13.47 1.33
N GLY A 63 5.86 -14.50 1.19
CA GLY A 63 4.46 -14.39 0.75
C GLY A 63 3.63 -13.39 1.57
N ALA A 64 3.89 -13.25 2.87
CA ALA A 64 3.24 -12.27 3.74
C ALA A 64 3.40 -10.83 3.23
N TYR A 65 4.55 -10.46 2.69
CA TYR A 65 4.76 -9.14 2.09
C TYR A 65 3.91 -8.94 0.84
N GLY A 66 3.73 -9.99 0.03
CA GLY A 66 2.81 -9.96 -1.11
C GLY A 66 1.37 -9.66 -0.68
N VAL A 67 0.90 -10.29 0.41
CA VAL A 67 -0.45 -10.04 0.95
C VAL A 67 -0.59 -8.58 1.40
N ILE A 68 0.39 -8.02 2.13
CA ILE A 68 0.39 -6.62 2.56
C ILE A 68 0.30 -5.69 1.34
N TYR A 69 1.01 -6.01 0.26
CA TYR A 69 0.94 -5.23 -0.98
C TYR A 69 -0.42 -5.34 -1.68
N ALA A 70 -1.06 -6.50 -1.65
CA ALA A 70 -2.42 -6.66 -2.16
C ALA A 70 -3.43 -5.74 -1.44
N PHE A 71 -3.22 -5.44 -0.16
CA PHE A 71 -4.04 -4.45 0.57
C PHE A 71 -3.73 -3.00 0.17
N ASN A 72 -2.46 -2.68 -0.11
CA ASN A 72 -1.99 -1.31 -0.32
C ASN A 72 -2.16 -0.78 -1.75
N ILE A 73 -2.59 -1.60 -2.70
CA ILE A 73 -2.82 -1.16 -4.08
C ILE A 73 -4.15 -0.39 -4.15
N SER A 74 -4.11 0.83 -4.71
CA SER A 74 -5.32 1.61 -4.96
C SER A 74 -6.26 0.89 -5.94
N ARG A 75 -7.57 0.90 -5.64
CA ARG A 75 -8.61 0.19 -6.38
C ARG A 75 -9.78 1.10 -6.76
N GLU A 76 -9.51 2.38 -6.93
CA GLU A 76 -10.52 3.36 -7.30
C GLU A 76 -11.02 3.14 -8.73
N SER A 77 -10.11 2.81 -9.65
CA SER A 77 -10.45 2.46 -11.03
C SER A 77 -9.44 1.44 -11.60
N PRO A 78 -9.82 0.61 -12.58
CA PRO A 78 -8.93 -0.37 -13.21
C PRO A 78 -7.69 0.28 -13.83
N GLU A 79 -7.84 1.43 -14.47
CA GLU A 79 -6.74 2.17 -15.10
C GLU A 79 -5.74 2.66 -14.07
N LEU A 80 -6.21 3.22 -12.95
CA LEU A 80 -5.36 3.66 -11.84
C LEU A 80 -4.67 2.48 -11.18
N THR A 81 -5.34 1.33 -11.06
CA THR A 81 -4.73 0.10 -10.53
C THR A 81 -3.59 -0.38 -11.43
N VAL A 82 -3.79 -0.44 -12.74
CA VAL A 82 -2.74 -0.82 -13.69
C VAL A 82 -1.56 0.15 -13.66
N LYS A 83 -1.84 1.46 -13.62
CA LYS A 83 -0.81 2.49 -13.51
C LYS A 83 -0.02 2.36 -12.19
N ALA A 84 -0.73 2.14 -11.09
CA ALA A 84 -0.11 1.92 -9.78
C ALA A 84 0.81 0.68 -9.79
N VAL A 85 0.35 -0.44 -10.36
CA VAL A 85 1.15 -1.67 -10.46
C VAL A 85 2.37 -1.50 -11.35
N LYS A 86 2.25 -0.83 -12.50
CA LYS A 86 3.43 -0.50 -13.33
C LYS A 86 4.47 0.30 -12.54
N THR A 87 4.02 1.32 -11.81
CA THR A 87 4.90 2.13 -10.95
C THR A 87 5.57 1.30 -9.86
N ILE A 88 4.81 0.38 -9.22
CA ILE A 88 5.32 -0.53 -8.21
C ILE A 88 6.40 -1.44 -8.78
N VAL A 89 6.13 -2.11 -9.89
CA VAL A 89 7.07 -3.06 -10.50
C VAL A 89 8.35 -2.35 -10.92
N ILE A 90 8.26 -1.18 -11.54
CA ILE A 90 9.44 -0.40 -11.93
C ILE A 90 10.25 0.01 -10.69
N ALA A 91 9.58 0.52 -9.65
CA ALA A 91 10.25 0.92 -8.41
C ALA A 91 10.97 -0.27 -7.75
N PHE A 92 10.37 -1.46 -7.77
CA PHE A 92 10.99 -2.65 -7.21
C PHE A 92 12.14 -3.18 -8.04
N VAL A 93 12.05 -3.18 -9.36
CA VAL A 93 13.18 -3.55 -10.23
C VAL A 93 14.37 -2.65 -9.95
N LEU A 94 14.15 -1.33 -9.87
CA LEU A 94 15.21 -0.39 -9.53
C LEU A 94 15.77 -0.63 -8.12
N SER A 95 14.91 -0.96 -7.15
CA SER A 95 15.32 -1.27 -5.79
C SER A 95 16.18 -2.53 -5.71
N VAL A 96 15.79 -3.61 -6.41
CA VAL A 96 16.57 -4.85 -6.46
C VAL A 96 17.94 -4.60 -7.10
N LEU A 97 17.98 -3.89 -8.22
CA LEU A 97 19.25 -3.52 -8.86
C LEU A 97 20.15 -2.70 -7.93
N TYR A 98 19.59 -1.73 -7.24
CA TYR A 98 20.30 -0.91 -6.27
C TYR A 98 20.89 -1.76 -5.13
N ILE A 99 20.07 -2.68 -4.56
CA ILE A 99 20.50 -3.58 -3.49
C ILE A 99 21.63 -4.49 -3.97
N LEU A 100 21.49 -5.12 -5.15
CA LEU A 100 22.49 -6.04 -5.68
C LEU A 100 23.82 -5.33 -5.98
N ILE A 101 23.75 -4.11 -6.53
CA ILE A 101 24.94 -3.28 -6.77
C ILE A 101 25.58 -2.87 -5.43
N GLY A 102 24.79 -2.40 -4.49
CA GLY A 102 25.27 -2.05 -3.13
C GLY A 102 25.87 -3.24 -2.41
N ALA A 103 25.25 -4.40 -2.52
CA ALA A 103 25.74 -5.65 -1.96
C ALA A 103 27.15 -6.01 -2.48
N ARG A 104 27.39 -5.80 -3.76
CA ARG A 104 28.67 -6.13 -4.39
C ARG A 104 29.83 -5.29 -3.86
N PHE A 105 29.57 -4.03 -3.47
CA PHE A 105 30.61 -3.08 -3.09
C PHE A 105 30.75 -2.88 -1.58
N PHE A 106 29.66 -2.95 -0.82
CA PHE A 106 29.61 -2.47 0.57
C PHE A 106 29.38 -3.56 1.62
N LEU A 107 28.93 -4.76 1.23
CA LEU A 107 28.52 -5.78 2.21
C LEU A 107 29.68 -6.62 2.77
N GLN A 108 30.86 -6.53 2.20
CA GLN A 108 32.01 -7.31 2.65
C GLN A 108 32.56 -6.80 3.99
N GLU A 109 32.50 -5.48 4.22
CA GLU A 109 33.00 -4.83 5.41
C GLU A 109 31.81 -4.30 6.25
N PRO A 110 31.72 -4.64 7.56
CA PRO A 110 30.57 -4.26 8.39
C PRO A 110 30.42 -2.74 8.53
N ASP A 111 31.52 -2.01 8.61
CA ASP A 111 31.51 -0.55 8.76
C ASP A 111 31.01 0.14 7.49
N LEU A 112 31.47 -0.31 6.31
CA LEU A 112 31.01 0.19 5.03
C LEU A 112 29.53 -0.12 4.80
N ARG A 113 29.07 -1.28 5.23
CA ARG A 113 27.67 -1.67 5.19
C ARG A 113 26.79 -0.72 6.01
N LEU A 114 27.20 -0.40 7.25
CA LEU A 114 26.46 0.53 8.11
C LEU A 114 26.35 1.92 7.46
N ILE A 115 27.46 2.44 6.95
CA ILE A 115 27.48 3.74 6.25
C ILE A 115 26.58 3.71 5.04
N TRP A 116 26.64 2.65 4.24
CA TRP A 116 25.79 2.48 3.05
C TRP A 116 24.30 2.46 3.41
N VAL A 117 23.91 1.75 4.46
CA VAL A 117 22.50 1.71 4.94
C VAL A 117 22.05 3.08 5.40
N ILE A 118 22.85 3.80 6.20
CA ILE A 118 22.51 5.15 6.70
C ILE A 118 22.35 6.13 5.53
N VAL A 119 23.31 6.15 4.61
CA VAL A 119 23.26 7.03 3.42
C VAL A 119 22.06 6.69 2.55
N THR A 120 21.79 5.40 2.33
CA THR A 120 20.64 4.94 1.55
C THR A 120 19.33 5.40 2.17
N LEU A 121 19.15 5.20 3.47
CA LEU A 121 17.94 5.64 4.18
C LEU A 121 17.79 7.17 4.11
N PHE A 122 18.89 7.90 4.32
CA PHE A 122 18.87 9.37 4.25
C PHE A 122 18.46 9.86 2.86
N VAL A 123 19.13 9.38 1.81
CA VAL A 123 18.83 9.72 0.40
C VAL A 123 17.40 9.36 0.05
N MET A 124 16.93 8.22 0.54
CA MET A 124 15.59 7.75 0.30
C MET A 124 14.53 8.64 0.99
N PHE A 125 14.70 9.00 2.26
CA PHE A 125 13.80 9.93 2.95
C PHE A 125 13.83 11.32 2.32
N TYR A 126 15.00 11.76 1.87
CA TYR A 126 15.12 13.01 1.11
C TYR A 126 14.36 12.92 -0.22
N ALA A 127 14.55 11.85 -0.99
CA ALA A 127 13.83 11.62 -2.23
C ALA A 127 12.30 11.50 -2.01
N LEU A 128 11.86 10.89 -0.91
CA LEU A 128 10.46 10.83 -0.50
C LEU A 128 9.88 12.22 -0.26
N SER A 129 10.61 13.10 0.44
CA SER A 129 10.15 14.45 0.74
C SER A 129 10.14 15.35 -0.49
N ALA A 130 11.05 15.15 -1.44
CA ALA A 130 11.22 15.94 -2.65
C ALA A 130 10.46 15.41 -3.87
N ALA A 131 10.01 14.13 -3.84
CA ALA A 131 9.44 13.48 -4.99
C ALA A 131 8.02 13.94 -5.30
N ALA A 132 7.78 14.31 -6.55
CA ALA A 132 6.43 14.53 -7.07
C ALA A 132 5.56 13.26 -7.02
N ASN A 133 6.17 12.08 -7.00
CA ASN A 133 5.49 10.79 -6.89
C ASN A 133 5.90 10.07 -5.59
N TYR A 134 5.33 10.52 -4.48
CA TYR A 134 5.52 9.93 -3.15
C TYR A 134 5.31 8.41 -3.12
N THR A 135 4.32 7.93 -3.84
CA THR A 135 3.96 6.51 -3.86
C THR A 135 5.08 5.62 -4.44
N ALA A 136 5.77 6.07 -5.48
CA ALA A 136 6.88 5.33 -6.08
C ALA A 136 8.10 5.29 -5.15
N ALA A 137 8.44 6.43 -4.55
CA ALA A 137 9.57 6.55 -3.63
C ALA A 137 9.36 5.71 -2.36
N ALA A 138 8.15 5.74 -1.77
CA ALA A 138 7.81 4.94 -0.61
C ALA A 138 7.95 3.43 -0.88
N ARG A 139 7.60 2.98 -2.08
CA ARG A 139 7.67 1.55 -2.44
C ARG A 139 9.09 1.09 -2.74
N PHE A 140 9.88 1.92 -3.37
CA PHE A 140 11.31 1.67 -3.54
C PHE A 140 11.96 1.43 -2.16
N GLY A 141 11.71 2.29 -1.21
CA GLY A 141 12.28 2.16 0.12
C GLY A 141 11.71 1.02 0.95
N TYR A 142 10.47 0.68 0.77
CA TYR A 142 9.88 -0.45 1.47
C TYR A 142 10.63 -1.75 1.17
N LEU A 143 10.96 -2.01 -0.10
CA LEU A 143 11.74 -3.19 -0.46
C LEU A 143 13.16 -3.14 0.12
N LEU A 144 13.80 -1.96 0.13
CA LEU A 144 15.10 -1.80 0.78
C LEU A 144 15.04 -2.18 2.26
N VAL A 145 14.07 -1.64 3.00
CA VAL A 145 13.92 -1.90 4.43
C VAL A 145 13.66 -3.38 4.73
N ILE A 146 12.85 -4.06 3.91
CA ILE A 146 12.58 -5.50 4.08
C ILE A 146 13.81 -6.35 3.82
N THR A 147 14.63 -5.96 2.86
CA THR A 147 15.78 -6.77 2.45
C THR A 147 17.02 -6.52 3.30
N ILE A 148 17.14 -5.37 3.99
CA ILE A 148 18.26 -5.08 4.89
C ILE A 148 18.54 -6.22 5.91
N PRO A 149 17.54 -6.77 6.63
CA PRO A 149 17.77 -7.86 7.57
C PRO A 149 18.28 -9.15 6.93
N LEU A 150 17.92 -9.42 5.69
CA LEU A 150 18.44 -10.56 4.92
C LEU A 150 19.95 -10.45 4.70
N TRP A 151 20.42 -9.23 4.44
CA TRP A 151 21.82 -8.95 4.20
C TRP A 151 22.65 -8.88 5.48
N ASP A 152 22.02 -8.69 6.63
CA ASP A 152 22.68 -8.74 7.94
C ASP A 152 22.86 -10.16 8.48
N GLY A 153 22.04 -11.11 8.04
CA GLY A 153 22.11 -12.50 8.46
C GLY A 153 23.45 -13.18 8.07
N GLN A 154 23.88 -14.14 8.89
CA GLN A 154 25.07 -14.98 8.61
C GLN A 154 24.68 -16.17 7.70
N ILE A 155 24.09 -15.89 6.55
CA ILE A 155 23.76 -16.86 5.52
C ILE A 155 24.64 -16.63 4.27
N SER A 156 24.66 -17.59 3.35
CA SER A 156 25.46 -17.47 2.14
C SER A 156 25.04 -16.25 1.30
N VAL A 157 25.97 -15.70 0.53
CA VAL A 157 25.66 -14.57 -0.39
C VAL A 157 24.60 -14.98 -1.41
N GLU A 158 24.65 -16.24 -1.84
CA GLU A 158 23.70 -16.82 -2.76
C GLU A 158 22.27 -16.81 -2.18
N ASP A 159 22.10 -17.27 -0.94
CA ASP A 159 20.82 -17.25 -0.23
C ASP A 159 20.28 -15.83 -0.02
N LYS A 160 21.16 -14.85 0.19
CA LYS A 160 20.79 -13.43 0.30
C LYS A 160 20.23 -12.86 -1.00
N VAL A 161 20.90 -13.16 -2.10
CA VAL A 161 20.47 -12.76 -3.45
C VAL A 161 19.14 -13.46 -3.78
N GLU A 162 19.06 -14.75 -3.56
CA GLU A 162 17.86 -15.54 -3.78
C GLU A 162 16.69 -15.02 -2.96
N GLY A 163 16.88 -14.76 -1.66
CA GLY A 163 15.86 -14.18 -0.79
C GLY A 163 15.37 -12.82 -1.26
N THR A 164 16.27 -11.96 -1.75
CA THR A 164 15.91 -10.65 -2.31
C THR A 164 15.07 -10.79 -3.58
N LEU A 165 15.41 -11.73 -4.46
CA LEU A 165 14.65 -12.01 -5.68
C LEU A 165 13.28 -12.63 -5.36
N TRP A 166 13.20 -13.52 -4.36
CA TRP A 166 11.94 -14.09 -3.91
C TRP A 166 11.01 -13.04 -3.29
N ALA A 167 11.55 -12.09 -2.51
CA ALA A 167 10.76 -10.97 -1.98
C ALA A 167 10.15 -10.12 -3.11
N PHE A 168 10.94 -9.80 -4.14
CA PHE A 168 10.47 -9.13 -5.34
C PHE A 168 9.41 -9.98 -6.09
N GLY A 169 9.67 -11.27 -6.25
CA GLY A 169 8.76 -12.21 -6.91
C GLY A 169 7.40 -12.30 -6.22
N ALA A 170 7.38 -12.42 -4.88
CA ALA A 170 6.16 -12.49 -4.09
C ALA A 170 5.29 -11.22 -4.23
N ILE A 171 5.92 -10.04 -4.19
CA ILE A 171 5.21 -8.76 -4.34
C ILE A 171 4.72 -8.57 -5.78
N SER A 172 5.52 -8.96 -6.78
CA SER A 172 5.12 -8.89 -8.19
C SER A 172 3.93 -9.80 -8.48
N LEU A 173 3.95 -11.03 -7.97
CA LEU A 173 2.84 -11.97 -8.06
C LEU A 173 1.55 -11.40 -7.44
N ALA A 174 1.65 -10.85 -6.23
CA ALA A 174 0.51 -10.23 -5.56
C ALA A 174 -0.05 -9.04 -6.34
N SER A 175 0.82 -8.24 -6.93
CA SER A 175 0.42 -7.11 -7.78
C SER A 175 -0.32 -7.57 -9.04
N LEU A 176 0.15 -8.62 -9.69
CA LEU A 176 -0.51 -9.21 -10.87
C LEU A 176 -1.88 -9.77 -10.53
N ILE A 177 -2.00 -10.52 -9.43
CA ILE A 177 -3.27 -11.07 -8.96
C ILE A 177 -4.27 -9.94 -8.67
N THR A 178 -3.81 -8.87 -8.02
CA THR A 178 -4.66 -7.72 -7.72
C THR A 178 -5.19 -7.06 -9.00
N VAL A 179 -4.34 -6.85 -10.01
CA VAL A 179 -4.77 -6.31 -11.31
C VAL A 179 -5.76 -7.24 -11.98
N ALA A 180 -5.50 -8.55 -12.00
CA ALA A 180 -6.39 -9.53 -12.62
C ALA A 180 -7.80 -9.47 -12.00
N ILE A 181 -7.90 -9.41 -10.68
CA ILE A 181 -9.18 -9.31 -9.96
C ILE A 181 -9.90 -7.99 -10.29
N GLU A 182 -9.17 -6.86 -10.35
CA GLU A 182 -9.77 -5.58 -10.70
C GLU A 182 -10.29 -5.54 -12.14
N LEU A 183 -9.56 -6.13 -13.09
CA LEU A 183 -10.01 -6.21 -14.48
C LEU A 183 -11.25 -7.10 -14.62
N ILE A 184 -11.26 -8.28 -13.98
CA ILE A 184 -12.43 -9.19 -13.99
C ILE A 184 -13.65 -8.47 -13.40
N TYR A 185 -13.48 -7.79 -12.27
CA TYR A 185 -14.57 -7.04 -11.64
C TYR A 185 -15.07 -5.88 -12.52
N ALA A 186 -14.18 -5.17 -13.19
CA ALA A 186 -14.53 -4.09 -14.09
C ALA A 186 -15.38 -4.58 -15.28
N GLU A 187 -15.02 -5.73 -15.86
CA GLU A 187 -15.80 -6.33 -16.93
C GLU A 187 -17.20 -6.76 -16.47
N TRP A 188 -17.29 -7.38 -15.29
CA TRP A 188 -18.58 -7.75 -14.72
C TRP A 188 -19.48 -6.55 -14.49
N ARG A 189 -18.95 -5.50 -13.88
CA ARG A 189 -19.70 -4.26 -13.65
C ARG A 189 -20.14 -3.58 -14.94
N ALA A 190 -19.31 -3.55 -15.96
CA ALA A 190 -19.67 -2.99 -17.28
C ALA A 190 -20.83 -3.76 -17.91
N ARG A 191 -20.85 -5.09 -17.80
CA ARG A 191 -21.96 -5.93 -18.29
C ARG A 191 -23.26 -5.64 -17.55
N ASP A 192 -23.22 -5.50 -16.22
CA ASP A 192 -24.41 -5.20 -15.42
C ASP A 192 -25.02 -3.84 -15.79
N VAL A 193 -24.19 -2.82 -15.98
CA VAL A 193 -24.65 -1.49 -16.39
C VAL A 193 -25.28 -1.52 -17.79
N LEU A 194 -24.70 -2.28 -18.72
CA LEU A 194 -25.25 -2.46 -20.05
C LEU A 194 -26.60 -3.19 -20.02
N LEU A 195 -26.73 -4.25 -19.23
CA LEU A 195 -27.97 -5.00 -19.07
C LEU A 195 -29.07 -4.13 -18.47
N GLN A 196 -28.77 -3.37 -17.41
CA GLN A 196 -29.73 -2.44 -16.81
C GLN A 196 -30.16 -1.32 -17.81
N GLY A 197 -29.21 -0.79 -18.58
CA GLY A 197 -29.49 0.17 -19.64
C GLY A 197 -30.36 -0.38 -20.75
N CYS A 198 -30.21 -1.65 -21.14
CA CYS A 198 -31.07 -2.32 -22.10
C CYS A 198 -32.49 -2.54 -21.55
N ILE A 199 -32.58 -3.03 -20.30
CA ILE A 199 -33.88 -3.27 -19.64
C ILE A 199 -34.68 -1.95 -19.50
N SER A 200 -34.01 -0.87 -19.07
CA SER A 200 -34.66 0.44 -18.90
C SER A 200 -35.15 1.10 -20.21
N ARG A 201 -34.63 0.65 -21.36
CA ARG A 201 -35.10 1.13 -22.69
C ARG A 201 -36.22 0.27 -23.28
N LEU A 202 -36.37 -0.95 -22.74
CA LEU A 202 -37.42 -1.89 -23.18
C LEU A 202 -38.69 -1.81 -22.31
N ALA A 203 -38.61 -1.19 -21.15
CA ALA A 203 -39.73 -0.89 -20.25
C ALA A 203 -40.27 0.53 -20.50
#